data_aa3b0fbb5ce0c35a52646882ffb14fe1
#
_entry.id   aa3b0fbb5ce0c35a52646882ffb14fe1
#
_cell.length_a   1.000
_cell.length_b   1.000
_cell.length_c   1.000
_cell.angle_alpha   90.00
_cell.angle_beta   90.00
_cell.angle_gamma   90.00
#
_symmetry.space_group_name_H-M   'P 1'
#
loop_
_entity.id
_entity.type
_entity.pdbx_description
1 polymer ?
#
loop_
_entity_poly.entity_id
_entity_poly.type
_entity_poly.pdbx_seq_one_letter_code
_entity_poly.pdbx_strand_id
1 'polypeptide(L)'
;AEGVTCFDINASCAGFLKAMEVAAAGIHAGLYRHVAVVAAELSSKGLRWDDLDTCTLFGDGAAAAILGPAREGEGILAIRNATYSEGADLSVMVAGGSRLNMRTPPDDPNDYLFAMNGRALLRLIQTHFPPFLEELLRDGVDVIIPHQASAVGLGFLRKQLARRAGPAPVVID
;
A
#
# COMPACT_ATOMS: atom_id res chain seq x y z
N ALA A 1 -2.02 -3.41 26.80
CA ALA A 1 -3.04 -2.50 27.32
C ALA A 1 -4.34 -3.29 27.52
N GLU A 2 -4.85 -3.33 28.74
CA GLU A 2 -6.13 -4.00 29.03
C GLU A 2 -7.30 -3.10 28.62
N GLY A 3 -8.36 -3.71 28.06
CA GLY A 3 -9.59 -3.00 27.71
C GLY A 3 -9.52 -2.15 26.42
N VAL A 4 -8.47 -2.30 25.61
CA VAL A 4 -8.33 -1.63 24.32
C VAL A 4 -8.86 -2.55 23.22
N THR A 5 -9.71 -2.00 22.33
CA THR A 5 -10.15 -2.71 21.12
C THR A 5 -8.97 -2.85 20.17
N CYS A 6 -8.71 -4.07 19.70
CA CYS A 6 -7.71 -4.38 18.69
C CYS A 6 -8.31 -5.22 17.58
N PHE A 7 -7.94 -4.95 16.33
CA PHE A 7 -8.29 -5.75 15.15
C PHE A 7 -7.31 -5.50 14.01
N ASP A 8 -7.25 -6.42 13.09
CA ASP A 8 -6.37 -6.34 11.93
C ASP A 8 -7.12 -5.82 10.70
N ILE A 9 -6.38 -5.07 9.86
CA ILE A 9 -6.84 -4.62 8.55
C ILE A 9 -5.82 -5.11 7.52
N ASN A 10 -6.28 -5.89 6.56
CA ASN A 10 -5.44 -6.36 5.48
C ASN A 10 -5.85 -5.71 4.15
N ALA A 11 -4.92 -4.98 3.56
CA ALA A 11 -5.00 -4.45 2.19
C ALA A 11 -3.60 -4.52 1.54
N SER A 12 -2.83 -5.54 1.87
CA SER A 12 -1.45 -5.73 1.41
C SER A 12 -0.62 -4.44 1.56
N CYS A 13 0.14 -4.01 0.55
CA CYS A 13 0.96 -2.79 0.58
C CYS A 13 0.18 -1.50 0.90
N ALA A 14 -1.14 -1.47 0.70
CA ALA A 14 -2.00 -0.35 1.09
C ALA A 14 -2.55 -0.45 2.52
N GLY A 15 -2.17 -1.49 3.28
CA GLY A 15 -2.71 -1.81 4.61
C GLY A 15 -2.60 -0.66 5.59
N PHE A 16 -1.44 0.00 5.68
CA PHE A 16 -1.23 1.14 6.57
C PHE A 16 -2.17 2.32 6.22
N LEU A 17 -2.28 2.68 4.95
CA LEU A 17 -3.17 3.75 4.49
C LEU A 17 -4.64 3.41 4.73
N LYS A 18 -5.03 2.15 4.50
CA LYS A 18 -6.39 1.67 4.75
C LYS A 18 -6.71 1.65 6.25
N ALA A 19 -5.75 1.30 7.10
CA ALA A 19 -5.91 1.37 8.55
C ALA A 19 -6.06 2.82 9.04
N MET A 20 -5.32 3.77 8.46
CA MET A 20 -5.50 5.20 8.73
C MET A 20 -6.90 5.70 8.34
N GLU A 21 -7.43 5.26 7.18
CA GLU A 21 -8.80 5.59 6.74
C GLU A 21 -9.84 5.10 7.74
N VAL A 22 -9.76 3.84 8.17
CA VAL A 22 -10.69 3.26 9.15
C VAL A 22 -10.57 3.94 10.51
N ALA A 23 -9.35 4.24 10.96
CA ALA A 23 -9.11 4.97 12.19
C ALA A 23 -9.70 6.38 12.16
N ALA A 24 -9.49 7.12 11.06
CA ALA A 24 -10.05 8.47 10.87
C ALA A 24 -11.59 8.44 10.86
N ALA A 25 -12.20 7.48 10.18
CA ALA A 25 -13.66 7.30 10.18
C ALA A 25 -14.19 7.02 11.60
N GLY A 26 -13.52 6.15 12.36
CA GLY A 26 -13.89 5.84 13.74
C GLY A 26 -13.75 7.04 14.70
N ILE A 27 -12.72 7.86 14.53
CA ILE A 27 -12.53 9.09 15.30
C ILE A 27 -13.60 10.12 14.93
N HIS A 28 -13.87 10.31 13.64
CA HIS A 28 -14.90 11.23 13.15
C HIS A 28 -16.31 10.84 13.64
N ALA A 29 -16.61 9.53 13.68
CA ALA A 29 -17.86 9.01 14.21
C ALA A 29 -17.97 9.05 15.75
N GLY A 30 -16.92 9.49 16.46
CA GLY A 30 -16.88 9.53 17.91
C GLY A 30 -16.74 8.17 18.61
N LEU A 31 -16.44 7.09 17.85
CA LEU A 31 -16.22 5.75 18.40
C LEU A 31 -14.90 5.65 19.16
N TYR A 32 -13.90 6.38 18.70
CA TYR A 32 -12.56 6.41 19.27
C TYR A 32 -12.07 7.86 19.44
N ARG A 33 -11.31 8.12 20.49
CA ARG A 33 -10.63 9.40 20.68
C ARG A 33 -9.23 9.39 20.08
N HIS A 34 -8.51 8.27 20.26
CA HIS A 34 -7.18 8.05 19.68
C HIS A 34 -7.09 6.61 19.18
N VAL A 35 -6.42 6.41 18.07
CA VAL A 35 -6.17 5.10 17.47
C VAL A 35 -4.68 4.97 17.16
N ALA A 36 -4.06 3.89 17.63
CA ALA A 36 -2.73 3.49 17.19
C ALA A 36 -2.86 2.62 15.93
N VAL A 37 -2.31 3.06 14.83
CA VAL A 37 -2.14 2.27 13.60
C VAL A 37 -0.71 1.76 13.58
N VAL A 38 -0.55 0.45 13.50
CA VAL A 38 0.76 -0.21 13.52
C VAL A 38 0.88 -1.09 12.29
N ALA A 39 1.95 -0.96 11.53
CA ALA A 39 2.37 -1.89 10.50
C ALA A 39 3.70 -2.51 10.93
N ALA A 40 3.79 -3.84 10.90
CA ALA A 40 5.02 -4.56 11.24
C ALA A 40 5.14 -5.76 10.30
N GLU A 41 6.09 -5.68 9.38
CA GLU A 41 6.21 -6.59 8.27
C GLU A 41 7.51 -7.38 8.36
N LEU A 42 7.40 -8.70 8.26
CA LEU A 42 8.50 -9.64 8.13
C LEU A 42 8.48 -10.29 6.73
N SER A 43 8.60 -9.45 5.71
CA SER A 43 8.55 -9.85 4.30
C SER A 43 9.59 -10.92 3.96
N SER A 44 10.74 -10.87 4.62
CA SER A 44 11.84 -11.85 4.44
C SER A 44 11.43 -13.31 4.59
N LYS A 45 10.35 -13.59 5.34
CA LYS A 45 9.84 -14.94 5.56
C LYS A 45 9.04 -15.51 4.39
N GLY A 46 8.51 -14.65 3.53
CA GLY A 46 7.66 -15.04 2.40
C GLY A 46 8.33 -14.82 1.03
N LEU A 47 9.62 -14.51 0.95
CA LEU A 47 10.29 -14.21 -0.30
C LEU A 47 10.99 -15.42 -0.91
N ARG A 48 10.99 -15.50 -2.24
CA ARG A 48 11.85 -16.38 -3.01
C ARG A 48 13.23 -15.75 -3.14
N TRP A 49 14.18 -16.21 -2.36
CA TRP A 49 15.54 -15.68 -2.34
C TRP A 49 16.37 -15.97 -3.59
N ASP A 50 15.91 -16.91 -4.41
CA ASP A 50 16.46 -17.25 -5.73
C ASP A 50 15.88 -16.35 -6.87
N ASP A 51 14.85 -15.55 -6.60
CA ASP A 51 14.24 -14.60 -7.53
C ASP A 51 14.65 -13.16 -7.18
N LEU A 52 15.77 -12.72 -7.76
CA LEU A 52 16.31 -11.37 -7.50
C LEU A 52 15.41 -10.23 -7.99
N ASP A 53 14.55 -10.47 -8.97
CA ASP A 53 13.60 -9.46 -9.47
C ASP A 53 12.53 -9.14 -8.42
N THR A 54 12.30 -10.05 -7.48
CA THR A 54 11.28 -9.92 -6.44
C THR A 54 11.88 -9.70 -5.06
N CYS A 55 12.84 -10.51 -4.61
CA CYS A 55 13.32 -10.46 -3.23
C CYS A 55 14.08 -9.17 -2.89
N THR A 56 14.69 -8.51 -3.88
CA THR A 56 15.40 -7.23 -3.69
C THR A 56 14.50 -6.02 -3.48
N LEU A 57 13.18 -6.17 -3.68
CA LEU A 57 12.20 -5.08 -3.52
C LEU A 57 11.66 -4.95 -2.10
N PHE A 58 11.91 -5.93 -1.24
CA PHE A 58 11.31 -6.02 0.09
C PHE A 58 12.36 -6.02 1.19
N GLY A 59 11.94 -5.52 2.36
CA GLY A 59 12.70 -5.59 3.60
C GLY A 59 11.76 -5.75 4.78
N ASP A 60 12.31 -6.16 5.91
CA ASP A 60 11.58 -6.21 7.17
C ASP A 60 11.56 -4.82 7.79
N GLY A 61 10.43 -4.44 8.37
CA GLY A 61 10.29 -3.12 8.98
C GLY A 61 9.00 -2.97 9.79
N ALA A 62 8.98 -1.97 10.63
CA ALA A 62 7.80 -1.60 11.38
C ALA A 62 7.67 -0.08 11.50
N ALA A 63 6.45 0.39 11.47
CA ALA A 63 6.10 1.78 11.70
C ALA A 63 4.76 1.88 12.43
N ALA A 64 4.57 2.97 13.16
CA ALA A 64 3.32 3.24 13.84
C ALA A 64 2.95 4.73 13.75
N ALA A 65 1.65 5.01 13.76
CA ALA A 65 1.11 6.35 13.88
C ALA A 65 0.00 6.37 14.93
N ILE A 66 -0.08 7.46 15.68
CA ILE A 66 -1.19 7.74 16.59
C ILE A 66 -2.07 8.81 15.94
N LEU A 67 -3.31 8.43 15.63
CA LEU A 67 -4.32 9.34 15.12
C LEU A 67 -5.21 9.84 16.27
N GLY A 68 -5.60 11.11 16.19
CA GLY A 68 -6.51 11.76 17.12
C GLY A 68 -7.33 12.82 16.44
N PRO A 69 -8.18 13.56 17.17
CA PRO A 69 -8.93 14.69 16.64
C PRO A 69 -7.99 15.72 16.03
N ALA A 70 -8.30 16.16 14.81
CA ALA A 70 -7.57 17.20 14.11
C ALA A 70 -8.03 18.61 14.57
N ARG A 71 -7.19 19.61 14.37
CA ARG A 71 -7.57 21.01 14.51
C ARG A 71 -8.32 21.47 13.26
N GLU A 72 -8.99 22.59 13.35
CA GLU A 72 -9.64 23.20 12.19
C GLU A 72 -8.63 23.50 11.07
N GLY A 73 -8.93 23.03 9.85
CA GLY A 73 -8.06 23.18 8.69
C GLY A 73 -6.90 22.17 8.59
N GLU A 74 -6.75 21.27 9.58
CA GLU A 74 -5.72 20.22 9.60
C GLU A 74 -6.34 18.82 9.48
N GLY A 75 -5.51 17.81 9.19
CA GLY A 75 -5.88 16.41 9.22
C GLY A 75 -5.91 15.72 7.85
N ILE A 76 -6.62 14.60 7.75
CA ILE A 76 -6.80 13.86 6.50
C ILE A 76 -7.91 14.56 5.70
N LEU A 77 -7.52 15.33 4.69
CA LEU A 77 -8.44 16.17 3.91
C LEU A 77 -9.21 15.36 2.85
N ALA A 78 -8.58 14.34 2.26
CA ALA A 78 -9.21 13.49 1.27
C ALA A 78 -8.56 12.11 1.25
N ILE A 79 -9.34 11.11 0.91
CA ILE A 79 -8.88 9.74 0.65
C ILE A 79 -9.42 9.31 -0.70
N ARG A 80 -8.59 8.72 -1.54
CA ARG A 80 -8.96 8.17 -2.83
C ARG A 80 -8.48 6.73 -2.94
N ASN A 81 -9.34 5.86 -3.40
CA ASN A 81 -9.03 4.45 -3.62
C ASN A 81 -9.56 4.05 -4.99
N ALA A 82 -8.80 3.22 -5.71
CA ALA A 82 -9.24 2.59 -6.94
C ALA A 82 -8.76 1.14 -6.96
N THR A 83 -9.58 0.24 -7.47
CA THR A 83 -9.27 -1.19 -7.57
C THR A 83 -9.43 -1.64 -9.02
N TYR A 84 -8.41 -2.32 -9.53
CA TYR A 84 -8.35 -2.84 -10.89
C TYR A 84 -8.16 -4.36 -10.83
N SER A 85 -9.27 -5.09 -10.93
CA SER A 85 -9.33 -6.55 -10.73
C SER A 85 -8.54 -7.37 -11.77
N GLU A 86 -8.27 -6.80 -12.93
CA GLU A 86 -7.41 -7.41 -13.96
C GLU A 86 -5.97 -7.66 -13.50
N GLY A 87 -5.55 -7.00 -12.42
CA GLY A 87 -4.26 -7.19 -11.79
C GLY A 87 -4.23 -8.16 -10.62
N ALA A 88 -5.31 -8.84 -10.29
CA ALA A 88 -5.45 -9.63 -9.07
C ALA A 88 -4.36 -10.72 -8.89
N ASP A 89 -3.94 -11.36 -9.99
CA ASP A 89 -2.95 -12.45 -9.97
C ASP A 89 -1.52 -11.98 -10.32
N LEU A 90 -1.28 -10.67 -10.45
CA LEU A 90 0.02 -10.13 -10.82
C LEU A 90 1.01 -10.01 -9.67
N SER A 91 0.52 -10.09 -8.43
CA SER A 91 1.31 -9.96 -7.21
C SER A 91 0.61 -10.77 -6.12
N VAL A 92 1.06 -11.98 -5.84
CA VAL A 92 0.27 -12.96 -5.09
C VAL A 92 1.15 -13.95 -4.29
N MET A 93 0.63 -14.42 -3.17
CA MET A 93 0.99 -15.70 -2.55
C MET A 93 -0.17 -16.67 -2.84
N VAL A 94 0.10 -17.70 -3.62
CA VAL A 94 -0.95 -18.61 -4.15
C VAL A 94 -1.57 -19.44 -3.04
N ALA A 95 -0.73 -19.92 -2.10
CA ALA A 95 -1.14 -20.74 -0.98
C ALA A 95 -1.21 -19.97 0.36
N GLY A 96 -1.68 -20.63 1.39
CA GLY A 96 -1.88 -20.06 2.74
C GLY A 96 -3.29 -19.53 3.00
N GLY A 97 -4.10 -19.35 1.94
CA GLY A 97 -5.51 -18.97 2.06
C GLY A 97 -6.45 -20.17 2.12
N SER A 98 -7.74 -19.93 1.93
CA SER A 98 -8.77 -20.97 1.99
C SER A 98 -8.71 -21.96 0.82
N ARG A 99 -8.18 -21.55 -0.34
CA ARG A 99 -8.08 -22.38 -1.55
C ARG A 99 -7.02 -23.47 -1.41
N LEU A 100 -5.83 -23.11 -0.97
CA LEU A 100 -4.70 -24.01 -0.72
C LEU A 100 -4.25 -23.83 0.73
N ASN A 101 -4.93 -24.53 1.62
CA ASN A 101 -4.71 -24.48 3.07
C ASN A 101 -3.90 -25.70 3.55
N MET A 102 -3.66 -25.79 4.86
CA MET A 102 -2.89 -26.87 5.48
C MET A 102 -3.45 -28.30 5.22
N ARG A 103 -4.76 -28.43 4.91
CA ARG A 103 -5.39 -29.73 4.60
C ARG A 103 -5.33 -30.07 3.11
N THR A 104 -5.16 -29.05 2.27
CA THR A 104 -5.02 -29.13 0.82
C THR A 104 -3.80 -28.34 0.41
N PRO A 105 -2.58 -28.79 0.81
CA PRO A 105 -1.36 -28.07 0.49
C PRO A 105 -1.12 -28.07 -1.02
N PRO A 106 -0.40 -27.07 -1.54
CA PRO A 106 0.02 -27.07 -2.94
C PRO A 106 1.04 -28.15 -3.20
N ASP A 107 1.12 -28.60 -4.46
CA ASP A 107 2.15 -29.53 -4.91
C ASP A 107 3.54 -28.88 -4.95
N ASP A 108 3.60 -27.57 -5.28
CA ASP A 108 4.83 -26.79 -5.26
C ASP A 108 4.92 -25.96 -3.95
N PRO A 109 5.93 -26.23 -3.08
CA PRO A 109 6.16 -25.45 -1.88
C PRO A 109 6.39 -23.94 -2.14
N ASN A 110 6.84 -23.57 -3.33
CA ASN A 110 7.02 -22.17 -3.72
C ASN A 110 5.70 -21.39 -3.80
N ASP A 111 4.57 -22.06 -3.89
CA ASP A 111 3.26 -21.42 -3.84
C ASP A 111 2.96 -20.72 -2.48
N TYR A 112 3.70 -21.07 -1.42
CA TYR A 112 3.68 -20.34 -0.14
C TYR A 112 4.55 -19.08 -0.15
N LEU A 113 5.29 -18.83 -1.22
CA LEU A 113 6.17 -17.66 -1.34
C LEU A 113 5.55 -16.62 -2.28
N PHE A 114 5.95 -15.39 -2.08
CA PHE A 114 5.48 -14.26 -2.88
C PHE A 114 6.01 -14.38 -4.32
N ALA A 115 5.10 -14.19 -5.26
CA ALA A 115 5.38 -14.15 -6.69
C ALA A 115 4.83 -12.87 -7.31
N MET A 116 5.57 -12.28 -8.25
CA MET A 116 5.17 -11.05 -8.93
C MET A 116 5.52 -11.06 -10.40
N ASN A 117 4.57 -10.65 -11.25
CA ASN A 117 4.83 -10.30 -12.63
C ASN A 117 5.02 -8.77 -12.75
N GLY A 118 6.22 -8.29 -12.41
CA GLY A 118 6.52 -6.86 -12.36
C GLY A 118 6.32 -6.13 -13.67
N ARG A 119 6.57 -6.79 -14.83
CA ARG A 119 6.35 -6.19 -16.17
C ARG A 119 4.87 -5.97 -16.47
N ALA A 120 4.02 -6.95 -16.15
CA ALA A 120 2.57 -6.84 -16.35
C ALA A 120 1.98 -5.81 -15.38
N LEU A 121 2.42 -5.82 -14.12
CA LEU A 121 2.02 -4.85 -13.11
C LEU A 121 2.39 -3.41 -13.53
N LEU A 122 3.59 -3.20 -14.05
CA LEU A 122 4.00 -1.88 -14.54
C LEU A 122 3.12 -1.40 -15.71
N ARG A 123 2.76 -2.28 -16.65
CA ARG A 123 1.83 -1.93 -17.74
C ARG A 123 0.46 -1.50 -17.20
N LEU A 124 -0.06 -2.22 -16.23
CA LEU A 124 -1.33 -1.89 -15.58
C LEU A 124 -1.26 -0.52 -14.90
N ILE A 125 -0.20 -0.26 -14.15
CA ILE A 125 0.07 1.03 -13.51
C ILE A 125 0.15 2.15 -14.57
N GLN A 126 0.84 1.92 -15.68
CA GLN A 126 0.96 2.92 -16.75
C GLN A 126 -0.39 3.30 -17.39
N THR A 127 -1.34 2.38 -17.39
CA THR A 127 -2.70 2.61 -17.92
C THR A 127 -3.57 3.39 -16.93
N HIS A 128 -3.58 3.01 -15.67
CA HIS A 128 -4.57 3.48 -14.70
C HIS A 128 -4.07 4.61 -13.79
N PHE A 129 -2.78 4.66 -13.53
CA PHE A 129 -2.22 5.62 -12.57
C PHE A 129 -2.28 7.09 -13.03
N PRO A 130 -2.06 7.45 -14.32
CA PRO A 130 -2.07 8.84 -14.72
C PRO A 130 -3.39 9.58 -14.43
N PRO A 131 -4.59 9.07 -14.78
CA PRO A 131 -5.84 9.74 -14.45
C PRO A 131 -6.10 9.78 -12.93
N PHE A 132 -5.70 8.74 -12.20
CA PHE A 132 -5.78 8.72 -10.74
C PHE A 132 -4.89 9.80 -10.10
N LEU A 133 -3.66 9.96 -10.60
CA LEU A 133 -2.73 10.99 -10.13
C LEU A 133 -3.28 12.39 -10.38
N GLU A 134 -3.87 12.65 -11.56
CA GLU A 134 -4.46 13.95 -11.89
C GLU A 134 -5.62 14.30 -10.93
N GLU A 135 -6.46 13.32 -10.59
CA GLU A 135 -7.52 13.52 -9.61
C GLU A 135 -6.95 13.83 -8.21
N LEU A 136 -5.92 13.08 -7.79
CA LEU A 136 -5.29 13.25 -6.47
C LEU A 136 -4.64 14.62 -6.31
N LEU A 137 -4.08 15.18 -7.40
CA LEU A 137 -3.35 16.44 -7.39
C LEU A 137 -4.22 17.66 -7.75
N ARG A 138 -5.53 17.50 -7.92
CA ARG A 138 -6.44 18.55 -8.39
C ARG A 138 -6.45 19.79 -7.49
N ASP A 139 -6.44 19.57 -6.19
CA ASP A 139 -6.59 20.64 -5.18
C ASP A 139 -5.23 21.19 -4.70
N GLY A 140 -4.15 20.81 -5.38
CA GLY A 140 -2.79 21.20 -5.02
C GLY A 140 -2.18 20.25 -3.98
N VAL A 141 -0.93 19.85 -4.20
CA VAL A 141 -0.14 19.01 -3.29
C VAL A 141 1.29 19.51 -3.32
N ASP A 142 1.86 19.80 -2.17
CA ASP A 142 3.24 20.30 -2.06
C ASP A 142 4.26 19.14 -1.98
N VAL A 143 3.88 18.02 -1.36
CA VAL A 143 4.77 16.88 -1.10
C VAL A 143 4.05 15.57 -1.42
N ILE A 144 4.74 14.67 -2.11
CA ILE A 144 4.31 13.30 -2.35
C ILE A 144 5.29 12.34 -1.66
N ILE A 145 4.75 11.43 -0.87
CA ILE A 145 5.48 10.30 -0.29
C ILE A 145 4.94 9.03 -0.95
N PRO A 146 5.58 8.55 -2.03
CA PRO A 146 5.07 7.41 -2.77
C PRO A 146 5.43 6.08 -2.09
N HIS A 147 4.68 5.03 -2.42
CA HIS A 147 5.13 3.68 -2.15
C HIS A 147 6.41 3.34 -2.94
N GLN A 148 7.45 2.95 -2.25
CA GLN A 148 8.79 2.73 -2.81
C GLN A 148 9.00 1.28 -3.27
N ALA A 149 8.12 0.78 -4.16
CA ALA A 149 8.22 -0.60 -4.64
C ALA A 149 9.41 -0.82 -5.59
N SER A 150 9.77 0.16 -6.42
CA SER A 150 10.91 0.03 -7.32
C SER A 150 11.38 1.38 -7.89
N ALA A 151 12.66 1.48 -8.24
CA ALA A 151 13.21 2.65 -8.93
C ALA A 151 12.51 2.94 -10.27
N VAL A 152 12.05 1.91 -10.98
CA VAL A 152 11.28 2.05 -12.23
C VAL A 152 9.93 2.71 -11.98
N GLY A 153 9.21 2.30 -10.92
CA GLY A 153 7.93 2.90 -10.51
C GLY A 153 8.09 4.36 -10.11
N LEU A 154 9.11 4.68 -9.30
CA LEU A 154 9.44 6.06 -8.91
C LEU A 154 9.82 6.91 -10.12
N GLY A 155 10.63 6.38 -11.04
CA GLY A 155 10.96 7.06 -12.30
C GLY A 155 9.73 7.33 -13.17
N PHE A 156 8.75 6.41 -13.18
CA PHE A 156 7.49 6.64 -13.89
C PHE A 156 6.69 7.77 -13.24
N LEU A 157 6.52 7.77 -11.90
CA LEU A 157 5.87 8.86 -11.19
C LEU A 157 6.49 10.22 -11.53
N ARG A 158 7.82 10.35 -11.41
CA ARG A 158 8.53 11.60 -11.72
C ARG A 158 8.30 12.07 -13.17
N LYS A 159 8.26 11.15 -14.13
CA LYS A 159 7.93 11.47 -15.53
C LYS A 159 6.50 11.98 -15.70
N GLN A 160 5.53 11.43 -14.93
CA GLN A 160 4.15 11.94 -14.97
C GLN A 160 4.09 13.36 -14.38
N LEU A 161 4.72 13.61 -13.24
CA LEU A 161 4.76 14.93 -12.62
C LEU A 161 5.42 15.98 -13.51
N ALA A 162 6.52 15.65 -14.18
CA ALA A 162 7.22 16.55 -15.09
C ALA A 162 6.41 16.95 -16.35
N ARG A 163 5.35 16.23 -16.68
CA ARG A 163 4.46 16.55 -17.83
C ARG A 163 3.33 17.50 -17.45
N ARG A 164 3.12 17.74 -16.17
CA ARG A 164 2.07 18.63 -15.68
C ARG A 164 2.46 20.09 -15.82
N ALA A 165 1.47 20.93 -16.08
CA ALA A 165 1.65 22.39 -16.01
C ALA A 165 1.62 22.85 -14.54
N GLY A 166 2.46 23.81 -14.19
CA GLY A 166 2.55 24.38 -12.85
C GLY A 166 3.67 23.78 -11.98
N PRO A 167 3.80 24.19 -10.74
CA PRO A 167 4.82 23.70 -9.83
C PRO A 167 4.63 22.20 -9.55
N ALA A 168 5.72 21.44 -9.69
CA ALA A 168 5.70 20.03 -9.35
C ALA A 168 5.86 19.85 -7.83
N PRO A 169 5.12 18.93 -7.19
CA PRO A 169 5.32 18.59 -5.79
C PRO A 169 6.71 17.98 -5.56
N VAL A 170 7.23 18.16 -4.36
CA VAL A 170 8.46 17.47 -3.92
C VAL A 170 8.15 15.98 -3.74
N VAL A 171 8.96 15.12 -4.33
CA VAL A 171 8.86 13.65 -4.14
C VAL A 171 9.92 13.23 -3.13
N ILE A 172 9.47 12.66 -2.02
CA ILE A 172 10.33 12.08 -0.97
C ILE A 172 10.44 10.58 -1.20
N ASP A 173 11.65 10.08 -1.44
CA ASP A 173 11.99 8.68 -1.67
C ASP A 173 13.30 8.29 -0.95
#